data_ebcf224862b33cc386be04b5dd49dfb5
#
_entry.id   ebcf224862b33cc386be04b5dd49dfb5
#
_cell.length_a   1.000
_cell.length_b   1.000
_cell.length_c   1.000
_cell.angle_alpha   90.00
_cell.angle_beta   90.00
_cell.angle_gamma   90.00
#
_symmetry.space_group_name_H-M   'P 1'
#
loop_
_entity.id
_entity.type
_entity.pdbx_description
1 polymer ?
#
loop_
_entity_poly.entity_id
_entity_poly.type
_entity_poly.pdbx_seq_one_letter_code
_entity_poly.pdbx_strand_id
1 'polypeptide(L)'
;MVKRLSSVCVFATAVLLAASFTTAEPLVAQVDTGIRPVALVTGSTDGLGREVALRLGLSGAHVIVHGRNEERGRAVVAEIEAHEGSASLIIADLASMEQVRRLAATVLRDYDRLDILVNNAGIGRGADTSIRSESEEGYELRFAVNHLSHFYLTRTLLPLLRRSAPARIVSVSSTAQQAIDFDNVMLEREYDGARAYAQSKLAMIMMTVDLAEELEGTGVTANAVHPAVYMATSMVLNRGGTPMTTIDEGADPVMQVITSPIAGSGNYYRQAENVRANAQAYDAGARRRLHALSMELTGLN
;
A
#
# COMPACT_ATOMS: atom_id res chain seq x y z
N MET A 1 -85.98 -9.67 14.85
CA MET A 1 -85.04 -8.59 14.49
C MET A 1 -83.67 -9.08 14.83
N VAL A 2 -82.96 -9.72 13.85
CA VAL A 2 -81.70 -10.45 14.06
C VAL A 2 -80.57 -9.61 13.42
N LYS A 3 -79.63 -9.10 14.20
CA LYS A 3 -78.46 -8.42 13.73
C LYS A 3 -77.34 -9.46 13.42
N ARG A 4 -76.92 -9.51 12.18
CA ARG A 4 -75.74 -10.32 11.75
C ARG A 4 -74.47 -9.58 12.18
N LEU A 5 -73.59 -10.28 12.87
CA LEU A 5 -72.18 -9.87 13.08
C LEU A 5 -71.36 -10.41 11.91
N SER A 6 -70.67 -9.49 11.24
CA SER A 6 -69.70 -9.78 10.19
C SER A 6 -68.29 -9.96 10.84
N SER A 7 -67.73 -11.17 10.70
CA SER A 7 -66.31 -11.44 11.07
C SER A 7 -65.40 -10.88 9.96
N VAL A 8 -64.50 -10.02 10.37
CA VAL A 8 -63.40 -9.57 9.50
C VAL A 8 -62.16 -10.42 9.79
N CYS A 9 -61.77 -11.27 8.83
CA CYS A 9 -60.48 -11.94 8.87
C CYS A 9 -59.36 -10.98 8.46
N VAL A 10 -58.46 -10.71 9.42
CA VAL A 10 -57.21 -10.00 9.14
C VAL A 10 -56.16 -11.04 8.72
N PHE A 11 -55.78 -11.05 7.47
CA PHE A 11 -54.59 -11.79 6.99
C PHE A 11 -53.33 -11.00 7.32
N ALA A 12 -52.53 -11.52 8.24
CA ALA A 12 -51.18 -11.00 8.51
C ALA A 12 -50.23 -11.54 7.44
N THR A 13 -49.81 -10.69 6.53
CA THR A 13 -48.81 -11.03 5.52
C THR A 13 -47.43 -10.88 6.19
N ALA A 14 -46.76 -12.00 6.47
CA ALA A 14 -45.39 -12.00 6.93
C ALA A 14 -44.46 -11.68 5.74
N VAL A 15 -43.84 -10.51 5.74
CA VAL A 15 -42.79 -10.17 4.80
C VAL A 15 -41.49 -10.79 5.32
N LEU A 16 -41.03 -11.87 4.68
CA LEU A 16 -39.68 -12.38 4.84
C LEU A 16 -38.70 -11.40 4.16
N LEU A 17 -37.97 -10.62 4.94
CA LEU A 17 -36.75 -9.96 4.46
C LEU A 17 -35.68 -11.05 4.22
N ALA A 18 -35.47 -11.44 2.98
CA ALA A 18 -34.30 -12.18 2.56
C ALA A 18 -33.09 -11.22 2.63
N ALA A 19 -32.22 -11.41 3.60
CA ALA A 19 -30.91 -10.76 3.63
C ALA A 19 -30.11 -11.31 2.44
N SER A 20 -29.99 -10.50 1.42
CA SER A 20 -29.09 -10.78 0.29
C SER A 20 -27.66 -10.64 0.78
N PHE A 21 -27.00 -11.76 1.08
CA PHE A 21 -25.55 -11.79 1.18
C PHE A 21 -25.03 -11.48 -0.23
N THR A 22 -24.58 -10.27 -0.44
CA THR A 22 -23.78 -9.92 -1.60
C THR A 22 -22.47 -10.70 -1.48
N THR A 23 -22.36 -11.78 -2.25
CA THR A 23 -21.08 -12.45 -2.48
C THR A 23 -20.11 -11.42 -3.04
N ALA A 24 -18.99 -11.22 -2.35
CA ALA A 24 -17.91 -10.38 -2.86
C ALA A 24 -17.55 -10.86 -4.26
N GLU A 25 -17.62 -9.97 -5.23
CA GLU A 25 -17.17 -10.28 -6.59
C GLU A 25 -15.68 -10.65 -6.55
N PRO A 26 -15.22 -11.62 -7.33
CA PRO A 26 -13.82 -12.03 -7.35
C PRO A 26 -12.94 -10.83 -7.74
N LEU A 27 -11.79 -10.72 -7.09
CA LEU A 27 -10.83 -9.61 -7.05
C LEU A 27 -10.34 -9.10 -8.41
N VAL A 28 -10.48 -9.89 -9.44
CA VAL A 28 -10.19 -9.53 -10.83
C VAL A 28 -11.25 -10.23 -11.69
N ALA A 29 -11.97 -9.49 -12.51
CA ALA A 29 -12.67 -10.10 -13.66
C ALA A 29 -11.58 -10.54 -14.66
N GLN A 30 -10.70 -11.45 -14.23
CA GLN A 30 -9.76 -12.14 -15.11
C GLN A 30 -10.51 -13.32 -15.72
N VAL A 31 -10.34 -13.49 -16.99
CA VAL A 31 -10.48 -14.80 -17.62
C VAL A 31 -9.78 -15.79 -16.68
N ASP A 32 -10.49 -16.79 -16.18
CA ASP A 32 -9.90 -17.82 -15.31
C ASP A 32 -8.81 -18.54 -16.10
N THR A 33 -7.60 -18.04 -15.98
CA THR A 33 -6.41 -18.61 -16.63
C THR A 33 -5.83 -19.75 -15.82
N GLY A 34 -6.41 -20.08 -14.65
CA GLY A 34 -5.87 -21.04 -13.69
C GLY A 34 -4.55 -20.58 -13.06
N ILE A 35 -4.11 -19.34 -13.34
CA ILE A 35 -2.83 -18.79 -12.83
C ILE A 35 -3.13 -17.96 -11.60
N ARG A 36 -2.53 -18.33 -10.46
CA ARG A 36 -2.63 -17.58 -9.19
C ARG A 36 -1.83 -16.28 -9.28
N PRO A 37 -2.44 -15.10 -9.05
CA PRO A 37 -1.70 -13.84 -8.98
C PRO A 37 -0.68 -13.84 -7.83
N VAL A 38 0.45 -13.16 -8.01
CA VAL A 38 1.49 -12.98 -6.98
C VAL A 38 1.47 -11.53 -6.51
N ALA A 39 1.39 -11.33 -5.19
CA ALA A 39 1.37 -10.01 -4.57
C ALA A 39 2.53 -9.87 -3.57
N LEU A 40 3.32 -8.81 -3.68
CA LEU A 40 4.28 -8.40 -2.64
C LEU A 40 3.70 -7.22 -1.85
N VAL A 41 3.58 -7.40 -0.53
CA VAL A 41 3.15 -6.33 0.37
C VAL A 41 4.27 -5.99 1.34
N THR A 42 4.90 -4.83 1.20
CA THR A 42 5.95 -4.42 2.13
C THR A 42 5.37 -4.02 3.49
N GLY A 43 6.02 -4.41 4.60
CA GLY A 43 5.54 -4.12 5.95
C GLY A 43 4.21 -4.81 6.28
N SER A 44 4.04 -6.05 5.85
CA SER A 44 2.81 -6.82 6.02
C SER A 44 2.78 -7.74 7.24
N THR A 45 3.62 -7.47 8.24
CA THR A 45 3.64 -8.22 9.51
C THR A 45 2.82 -7.56 10.62
N ASP A 46 2.27 -6.36 10.39
CA ASP A 46 1.47 -5.61 11.36
C ASP A 46 0.57 -4.58 10.65
N GLY A 47 -0.48 -4.13 11.35
CA GLY A 47 -1.33 -3.01 10.94
C GLY A 47 -1.95 -3.16 9.54
N LEU A 48 -1.95 -2.05 8.79
CA LEU A 48 -2.56 -1.98 7.47
C LEU A 48 -1.98 -3.02 6.48
N GLY A 49 -0.65 -3.15 6.44
CA GLY A 49 0.00 -4.09 5.52
C GLY A 49 -0.39 -5.54 5.78
N ARG A 50 -0.53 -5.93 7.06
CA ARG A 50 -1.03 -7.25 7.46
C ARG A 50 -2.47 -7.47 6.93
N GLU A 51 -3.35 -6.51 7.15
CA GLU A 51 -4.74 -6.61 6.72
C GLU A 51 -4.87 -6.73 5.19
N VAL A 52 -4.12 -5.90 4.44
CA VAL A 52 -4.07 -5.98 2.97
C VAL A 52 -3.52 -7.35 2.51
N ALA A 53 -2.48 -7.87 3.16
CA ALA A 53 -1.92 -9.18 2.85
C ALA A 53 -2.92 -10.31 3.08
N LEU A 54 -3.65 -10.29 4.20
CA LEU A 54 -4.70 -11.26 4.50
C LEU A 54 -5.81 -11.22 3.44
N ARG A 55 -6.33 -10.04 3.11
CA ARG A 55 -7.39 -9.90 2.11
C ARG A 55 -6.95 -10.37 0.72
N LEU A 56 -5.72 -10.09 0.31
CA LEU A 56 -5.15 -10.59 -0.94
C LEU A 56 -5.03 -12.13 -0.93
N GLY A 57 -4.54 -12.70 0.16
CA GLY A 57 -4.46 -14.15 0.33
C GLY A 57 -5.82 -14.85 0.26
N LEU A 58 -6.82 -14.31 0.97
CA LEU A 58 -8.19 -14.79 0.98
C LEU A 58 -8.89 -14.65 -0.38
N SER A 59 -8.47 -13.69 -1.21
CA SER A 59 -8.99 -13.52 -2.58
C SER A 59 -8.22 -14.35 -3.62
N GLY A 60 -7.36 -15.28 -3.20
CA GLY A 60 -6.71 -16.26 -4.06
C GLY A 60 -5.33 -15.90 -4.57
N ALA A 61 -4.73 -14.75 -4.18
CA ALA A 61 -3.36 -14.44 -4.53
C ALA A 61 -2.35 -15.28 -3.72
N HIS A 62 -1.15 -15.53 -4.30
CA HIS A 62 0.02 -15.87 -3.49
C HIS A 62 0.62 -14.61 -2.92
N VAL A 63 0.72 -14.50 -1.60
CA VAL A 63 1.19 -13.29 -0.95
C VAL A 63 2.62 -13.45 -0.45
N ILE A 64 3.52 -12.61 -0.94
CA ILE A 64 4.86 -12.46 -0.38
C ILE A 64 4.73 -11.48 0.80
N VAL A 65 4.69 -12.05 2.00
CA VAL A 65 4.69 -11.31 3.26
C VAL A 65 6.10 -10.79 3.50
N HIS A 66 6.23 -9.51 3.82
CA HIS A 66 7.51 -8.88 4.09
C HIS A 66 7.48 -8.06 5.38
N GLY A 67 8.56 -8.15 6.16
CA GLY A 67 8.77 -7.34 7.37
C GLY A 67 10.11 -7.63 8.03
N ARG A 68 10.32 -7.06 9.22
CA ARG A 68 11.57 -7.22 10.00
C ARG A 68 11.48 -8.29 11.09
N ASN A 69 10.27 -8.61 11.51
CA ASN A 69 10.03 -9.56 12.59
C ASN A 69 9.56 -10.89 12.00
N GLU A 70 10.41 -11.90 12.12
CA GLU A 70 10.17 -13.23 11.56
C GLU A 70 8.98 -13.94 12.21
N GLU A 71 8.84 -13.84 13.55
CA GLU A 71 7.73 -14.46 14.28
C GLU A 71 6.38 -13.92 13.81
N ARG A 72 6.23 -12.59 13.73
CA ARG A 72 5.01 -11.94 13.22
C ARG A 72 4.76 -12.28 11.76
N GLY A 73 5.83 -12.34 10.95
CA GLY A 73 5.72 -12.71 9.54
C GLY A 73 5.22 -14.15 9.38
N ARG A 74 5.75 -15.10 10.13
CA ARG A 74 5.28 -16.49 10.14
C ARG A 74 3.84 -16.62 10.60
N ALA A 75 3.43 -15.82 11.58
CA ALA A 75 2.04 -15.79 12.05
C ALA A 75 1.07 -15.35 10.95
N VAL A 76 1.43 -14.33 10.15
CA VAL A 76 0.61 -13.89 9.00
C VAL A 76 0.54 -14.95 7.91
N VAL A 77 1.67 -15.61 7.59
CA VAL A 77 1.69 -16.71 6.62
C VAL A 77 0.78 -17.84 7.08
N ALA A 78 0.91 -18.28 8.34
CA ALA A 78 0.09 -19.35 8.91
C ALA A 78 -1.40 -19.00 8.91
N GLU A 79 -1.77 -17.73 9.14
CA GLU A 79 -3.15 -17.27 9.12
C GLU A 79 -3.72 -17.30 7.69
N ILE A 80 -2.96 -16.89 6.67
CA ILE A 80 -3.37 -16.99 5.28
C ILE A 80 -3.58 -18.46 4.88
N GLU A 81 -2.63 -19.33 5.25
CA GLU A 81 -2.69 -20.76 4.94
C GLU A 81 -3.83 -21.49 5.65
N ALA A 82 -4.17 -21.08 6.89
CA ALA A 82 -5.30 -21.63 7.63
C ALA A 82 -6.67 -21.37 6.96
N HIS A 83 -6.73 -20.41 6.05
CA HIS A 83 -7.91 -20.08 5.23
C HIS A 83 -7.73 -20.55 3.77
N GLU A 84 -6.96 -21.59 3.52
CA GLU A 84 -6.69 -22.16 2.18
C GLU A 84 -5.99 -21.19 1.21
N GLY A 85 -5.46 -20.07 1.72
CA GLY A 85 -4.65 -19.13 0.96
C GLY A 85 -3.24 -19.64 0.73
N SER A 86 -2.41 -18.82 0.07
CA SER A 86 -1.01 -19.15 -0.20
C SER A 86 -0.12 -17.96 0.13
N ALA A 87 0.92 -18.19 0.91
CA ALA A 87 1.85 -17.13 1.27
C ALA A 87 3.28 -17.65 1.45
N SER A 88 4.22 -16.73 1.39
CA SER A 88 5.63 -16.92 1.70
C SER A 88 6.14 -15.73 2.50
N LEU A 89 7.28 -15.86 3.16
CA LEU A 89 7.87 -14.82 4.00
C LEU A 89 9.26 -14.44 3.51
N ILE A 90 9.50 -13.13 3.35
CA ILE A 90 10.84 -12.59 3.15
C ILE A 90 11.12 -11.55 4.24
N ILE A 91 12.22 -11.75 4.97
CA ILE A 91 12.65 -10.83 6.03
C ILE A 91 13.70 -9.88 5.48
N ALA A 92 13.42 -8.57 5.62
CA ALA A 92 14.37 -7.50 5.32
C ALA A 92 14.03 -6.23 6.13
N ASP A 93 15.06 -5.46 6.51
CA ASP A 93 14.89 -4.11 7.03
C ASP A 93 15.07 -3.10 5.89
N LEU A 94 14.04 -2.30 5.64
CA LEU A 94 14.08 -1.27 4.61
C LEU A 94 14.95 -0.05 4.99
N ALA A 95 15.48 -0.01 6.21
CA ALA A 95 16.51 0.93 6.63
C ALA A 95 17.93 0.52 6.16
N SER A 96 18.07 -0.61 5.45
CA SER A 96 19.32 -1.10 4.89
C SER A 96 19.14 -1.35 3.39
N MET A 97 19.81 -0.58 2.56
CA MET A 97 19.75 -0.77 1.11
C MET A 97 20.31 -2.12 0.66
N GLU A 98 21.26 -2.70 1.42
CA GLU A 98 21.72 -4.05 1.16
C GLU A 98 20.59 -5.08 1.34
N GLN A 99 19.80 -4.96 2.41
CA GLN A 99 18.66 -5.85 2.65
C GLN A 99 17.54 -5.63 1.62
N VAL A 100 17.31 -4.39 1.18
CA VAL A 100 16.39 -4.07 0.08
C VAL A 100 16.84 -4.74 -1.23
N ARG A 101 18.14 -4.72 -1.54
CA ARG A 101 18.70 -5.42 -2.71
C ARG A 101 18.48 -6.92 -2.63
N ARG A 102 18.72 -7.52 -1.46
CA ARG A 102 18.46 -8.96 -1.24
C ARG A 102 16.98 -9.31 -1.39
N LEU A 103 16.08 -8.49 -0.84
CA LEU A 103 14.63 -8.64 -1.02
C LEU A 103 14.27 -8.67 -2.52
N ALA A 104 14.70 -7.67 -3.28
CA ALA A 104 14.43 -7.59 -4.72
C ALA A 104 15.01 -8.81 -5.48
N ALA A 105 16.27 -9.19 -5.18
CA ALA A 105 16.91 -10.33 -5.79
C ALA A 105 16.20 -11.66 -5.48
N THR A 106 15.72 -11.83 -4.25
CA THR A 106 14.93 -13.00 -3.84
C THR A 106 13.62 -13.08 -4.63
N VAL A 107 12.89 -11.97 -4.76
CA VAL A 107 11.65 -11.93 -5.56
C VAL A 107 11.94 -12.28 -7.02
N LEU A 108 12.98 -11.70 -7.62
CA LEU A 108 13.33 -12.00 -9.03
C LEU A 108 13.81 -13.44 -9.27
N ARG A 109 14.41 -14.08 -8.27
CA ARG A 109 14.89 -15.45 -8.37
C ARG A 109 13.77 -16.48 -8.19
N ASP A 110 12.86 -16.23 -7.23
CA ASP A 110 11.92 -17.25 -6.75
C ASP A 110 10.53 -17.13 -7.41
N TYR A 111 10.26 -16.03 -8.15
CA TYR A 111 8.95 -15.78 -8.75
C TYR A 111 9.07 -15.40 -10.22
N ASP A 112 8.28 -16.09 -11.06
CA ASP A 112 8.22 -15.81 -12.51
C ASP A 112 7.25 -14.67 -12.84
N ARG A 113 6.43 -14.26 -11.87
CA ARG A 113 5.44 -13.18 -12.00
C ARG A 113 5.32 -12.34 -10.73
N LEU A 114 4.90 -11.09 -10.90
CA LEU A 114 4.47 -10.20 -9.83
C LEU A 114 3.33 -9.32 -10.37
N ASP A 115 2.13 -9.57 -9.90
CA ASP A 115 0.93 -8.88 -10.39
C ASP A 115 0.58 -7.65 -9.57
N ILE A 116 0.92 -7.69 -8.28
CA ILE A 116 0.59 -6.63 -7.33
C ILE A 116 1.82 -6.32 -6.49
N LEU A 117 2.25 -5.05 -6.53
CA LEU A 117 3.27 -4.51 -5.62
C LEU A 117 2.63 -3.43 -4.74
N VAL A 118 2.55 -3.70 -3.42
CA VAL A 118 2.06 -2.72 -2.45
C VAL A 118 3.24 -2.17 -1.66
N ASN A 119 3.65 -0.95 -1.97
CA ASN A 119 4.64 -0.17 -1.24
C ASN A 119 3.99 0.42 0.01
N ASN A 120 3.82 -0.40 1.05
CA ASN A 120 3.09 -0.04 2.26
C ASN A 120 4.01 0.28 3.44
N ALA A 121 5.15 -0.40 3.60
CA ALA A 121 6.03 -0.19 4.73
C ALA A 121 6.34 1.30 4.94
N GLY A 122 6.41 1.71 6.19
CA GLY A 122 6.75 3.10 6.47
C GLY A 122 6.87 3.36 7.97
N ILE A 123 7.62 4.39 8.27
CA ILE A 123 7.77 4.93 9.63
C ILE A 123 7.18 6.33 9.70
N GLY A 124 6.57 6.65 10.83
CA GLY A 124 5.94 7.94 11.09
C GLY A 124 6.94 9.03 11.51
N ARG A 125 6.39 10.17 11.89
CA ARG A 125 7.18 11.35 12.32
C ARG A 125 8.05 11.15 13.57
N GLY A 126 7.85 10.04 14.30
CA GLY A 126 8.49 9.82 15.60
C GLY A 126 7.65 10.37 16.78
N ALA A 127 7.97 9.96 17.98
CA ALA A 127 7.38 10.52 19.21
C ALA A 127 7.98 11.89 19.52
N ASP A 128 9.31 12.02 19.41
CA ASP A 128 10.04 13.28 19.45
C ASP A 128 10.46 13.63 18.01
N THR A 129 9.91 14.71 17.47
CA THR A 129 10.18 15.15 16.11
C THR A 129 11.52 15.89 15.95
N SER A 130 12.20 16.21 17.04
CA SER A 130 13.53 16.85 17.01
C SER A 130 14.67 15.84 16.78
N ILE A 131 14.42 14.55 17.01
CA ILE A 131 15.43 13.50 16.90
C ILE A 131 15.55 13.03 15.45
N ARG A 132 16.67 13.38 14.80
CA ARG A 132 17.07 12.86 13.51
C ARG A 132 17.68 11.47 13.67
N SER A 133 17.18 10.50 12.89
CA SER A 133 17.73 9.15 12.80
C SER A 133 18.13 8.87 11.36
N GLU A 134 19.06 7.94 11.16
CA GLU A 134 19.62 7.59 9.86
C GLU A 134 19.45 6.12 9.54
N SER A 135 19.48 5.80 8.25
CA SER A 135 19.63 4.45 7.72
C SER A 135 21.08 3.95 7.90
N GLU A 136 21.35 2.70 7.53
CA GLU A 136 22.71 2.14 7.54
C GLU A 136 23.65 2.92 6.61
N GLU A 137 23.13 3.53 5.55
CA GLU A 137 23.90 4.35 4.59
C GLU A 137 24.01 5.82 4.99
N GLY A 138 23.48 6.24 6.16
CA GLY A 138 23.52 7.62 6.64
C GLY A 138 22.43 8.53 6.08
N TYR A 139 21.42 8.00 5.40
CA TYR A 139 20.29 8.78 4.89
C TYR A 139 19.26 9.06 5.99
N GLU A 140 18.54 10.20 5.88
CA GLU A 140 17.43 10.47 6.79
C GLU A 140 16.45 9.28 6.78
N LEU A 141 16.13 8.75 7.95
CA LEU A 141 15.51 7.46 8.10
C LEU A 141 14.12 7.36 7.42
N ARG A 142 13.31 8.43 7.45
CA ARG A 142 11.98 8.44 6.81
C ARG A 142 12.12 8.49 5.29
N PHE A 143 13.05 9.28 4.78
CA PHE A 143 13.33 9.33 3.36
C PHE A 143 13.88 7.98 2.86
N ALA A 144 14.78 7.34 3.62
CA ALA A 144 15.32 6.03 3.31
C ALA A 144 14.22 4.95 3.28
N VAL A 145 13.46 4.80 4.38
CA VAL A 145 12.47 3.72 4.53
C VAL A 145 11.21 3.96 3.71
N ASN A 146 10.66 5.19 3.73
CA ASN A 146 9.38 5.45 3.08
C ASN A 146 9.52 5.65 1.56
N HIS A 147 10.68 6.13 1.08
CA HIS A 147 10.87 6.45 -0.34
C HIS A 147 11.99 5.64 -1.01
N LEU A 148 13.26 5.78 -0.61
CA LEU A 148 14.38 5.19 -1.35
C LEU A 148 14.28 3.66 -1.45
N SER A 149 13.90 2.98 -0.38
CA SER A 149 13.71 1.53 -0.39
C SER A 149 12.65 1.09 -1.40
N HIS A 150 11.51 1.79 -1.42
CA HIS A 150 10.42 1.49 -2.35
C HIS A 150 10.75 1.91 -3.78
N PHE A 151 11.49 3.00 -3.95
CA PHE A 151 12.02 3.41 -5.26
C PHE A 151 12.89 2.30 -5.84
N TYR A 152 13.91 1.85 -5.08
CA TYR A 152 14.79 0.77 -5.52
C TYR A 152 14.01 -0.51 -5.82
N LEU A 153 13.16 -0.95 -4.89
CA LEU A 153 12.38 -2.18 -5.02
C LEU A 153 11.50 -2.13 -6.27
N THR A 154 10.76 -1.04 -6.45
CA THR A 154 9.86 -0.88 -7.59
C THR A 154 10.64 -0.87 -8.90
N ARG A 155 11.72 -0.08 -9.01
CA ARG A 155 12.53 0.00 -10.23
C ARG A 155 13.14 -1.36 -10.60
N THR A 156 13.68 -2.07 -9.62
CA THR A 156 14.30 -3.39 -9.82
C THR A 156 13.27 -4.45 -10.21
N LEU A 157 12.05 -4.42 -9.66
CA LEU A 157 10.97 -5.36 -9.98
C LEU A 157 10.16 -4.98 -11.22
N LEU A 158 10.38 -3.81 -11.81
CA LEU A 158 9.61 -3.32 -12.94
C LEU A 158 9.59 -4.25 -14.17
N PRO A 159 10.72 -4.89 -14.56
CA PRO A 159 10.69 -5.87 -15.65
C PRO A 159 9.78 -7.07 -15.36
N LEU A 160 9.70 -7.52 -14.11
CA LEU A 160 8.82 -8.61 -13.69
C LEU A 160 7.34 -8.16 -13.75
N LEU A 161 7.02 -6.98 -13.21
CA LEU A 161 5.68 -6.38 -13.28
C LEU A 161 5.20 -6.21 -14.72
N ARG A 162 6.06 -5.75 -15.63
CA ARG A 162 5.73 -5.62 -17.07
C ARG A 162 5.42 -6.95 -17.73
N ARG A 163 6.19 -8.01 -17.40
CA ARG A 163 5.92 -9.37 -17.92
C ARG A 163 4.63 -9.98 -17.35
N SER A 164 4.22 -9.53 -16.17
CA SER A 164 3.03 -9.99 -15.48
C SER A 164 1.75 -9.21 -15.82
N ALA A 165 1.84 -8.25 -16.73
CA ALA A 165 0.70 -7.39 -17.06
C ALA A 165 -0.58 -8.23 -17.41
N PRO A 166 -1.76 -7.80 -16.93
CA PRO A 166 -2.03 -6.56 -16.20
C PRO A 166 -1.54 -6.59 -14.75
N ALA A 167 -0.73 -5.60 -14.34
CA ALA A 167 -0.16 -5.52 -13.00
C ALA A 167 -0.45 -4.18 -12.31
N ARG A 168 -0.34 -4.14 -10.98
CA ARG A 168 -0.68 -2.98 -10.15
C ARG A 168 0.46 -2.61 -9.21
N ILE A 169 0.84 -1.33 -9.19
CA ILE A 169 1.73 -0.75 -8.20
C ILE A 169 0.91 0.21 -7.34
N VAL A 170 0.84 -0.04 -6.03
CA VAL A 170 0.08 0.81 -5.09
C VAL A 170 1.02 1.31 -4.01
N SER A 171 1.18 2.63 -3.92
CA SER A 171 2.02 3.30 -2.92
C SER A 171 1.16 3.87 -1.79
N VAL A 172 1.34 3.34 -0.56
CA VAL A 172 0.63 3.86 0.62
C VAL A 172 1.29 5.16 1.07
N SER A 173 0.65 6.28 0.74
CA SER A 173 1.10 7.62 1.05
C SER A 173 0.30 8.24 2.22
N SER A 174 0.19 9.56 2.27
CA SER A 174 -0.47 10.29 3.35
C SER A 174 -1.07 11.60 2.85
N THR A 175 -2.01 12.16 3.61
CA THR A 175 -2.41 13.58 3.46
C THR A 175 -1.37 14.55 4.02
N ALA A 176 -0.48 14.09 4.89
CA ALA A 176 0.69 14.86 5.32
C ALA A 176 1.71 14.90 4.17
N GLN A 177 1.67 15.99 3.41
CA GLN A 177 2.52 16.25 2.24
C GLN A 177 3.15 17.63 2.37
N GLN A 178 4.46 17.70 2.18
CA GLN A 178 5.20 18.97 2.14
C GLN A 178 6.18 18.92 0.97
N ALA A 179 6.32 20.03 0.26
CA ALA A 179 7.28 20.15 -0.84
C ALA A 179 8.68 19.77 -0.38
N ILE A 180 9.36 18.97 -1.21
CA ILE A 180 10.73 18.52 -0.96
C ILE A 180 11.66 19.71 -1.13
N ASP A 181 12.47 19.95 -0.11
CA ASP A 181 13.59 20.89 -0.16
C ASP A 181 14.80 20.18 -0.77
N PHE A 182 15.01 20.38 -2.06
CA PHE A 182 16.10 19.72 -2.77
C PHE A 182 17.49 20.20 -2.39
N ASP A 183 17.61 21.31 -1.64
CA ASP A 183 18.88 21.80 -1.14
C ASP A 183 19.19 21.25 0.27
N ASN A 184 18.24 20.52 0.87
CA ASN A 184 18.36 19.91 2.20
C ASN A 184 17.45 18.66 2.32
N VAL A 185 17.48 17.76 1.31
CA VAL A 185 16.60 16.59 1.27
C VAL A 185 16.77 15.68 2.49
N MET A 186 18.01 15.54 2.98
CA MET A 186 18.33 14.74 4.16
C MET A 186 18.08 15.48 5.49
N LEU A 187 17.57 16.70 5.42
CA LEU A 187 17.25 17.53 6.58
C LEU A 187 18.38 17.56 7.63
N GLU A 188 19.60 17.75 7.15
CA GLU A 188 20.79 17.89 8.02
C GLU A 188 20.76 19.19 8.83
N ARG A 189 20.04 20.19 8.32
CA ARG A 189 19.81 21.47 8.97
C ARG A 189 18.34 21.60 9.35
N GLU A 190 18.06 22.17 10.53
CA GLU A 190 16.71 22.48 11.00
C GLU A 190 15.77 21.24 10.92
N TYR A 191 16.22 20.14 11.51
CA TYR A 191 15.50 18.89 11.46
C TYR A 191 14.13 18.97 12.13
N ASP A 192 13.11 18.46 11.46
CA ASP A 192 11.80 18.15 12.01
C ASP A 192 11.27 16.85 11.42
N GLY A 193 11.02 15.87 12.27
CA GLY A 193 10.49 14.55 11.88
C GLY A 193 9.11 14.58 11.22
N ALA A 194 8.28 15.60 11.50
CA ALA A 194 7.02 15.78 10.81
C ALA A 194 7.25 16.25 9.36
N ARG A 195 8.21 17.18 9.15
CA ARG A 195 8.66 17.61 7.82
C ARG A 195 9.26 16.43 7.05
N ALA A 196 10.18 15.68 7.68
CA ALA A 196 10.81 14.50 7.08
C ALA A 196 9.77 13.48 6.60
N TYR A 197 8.81 13.16 7.46
CA TYR A 197 7.68 12.28 7.10
C TYR A 197 6.86 12.84 5.93
N ALA A 198 6.46 14.11 6.00
CA ALA A 198 5.62 14.73 4.98
C ALA A 198 6.32 14.80 3.60
N GLN A 199 7.63 15.10 3.57
CA GLN A 199 8.43 15.08 2.35
C GLN A 199 8.60 13.66 1.80
N SER A 200 8.86 12.66 2.64
CA SER A 200 8.97 11.28 2.21
C SER A 200 7.66 10.74 1.61
N LYS A 201 6.51 11.15 2.14
CA LYS A 201 5.19 10.77 1.62
C LYS A 201 4.85 11.48 0.31
N LEU A 202 5.29 12.72 0.13
CA LEU A 202 5.21 13.39 -1.16
C LEU A 202 6.13 12.73 -2.21
N ALA A 203 7.35 12.33 -1.82
CA ALA A 203 8.27 11.63 -2.72
C ALA A 203 7.67 10.34 -3.29
N MET A 204 6.92 9.57 -2.49
CA MET A 204 6.19 8.39 -2.98
C MET A 204 5.14 8.75 -4.02
N ILE A 205 4.41 9.86 -3.86
CA ILE A 205 3.42 10.31 -4.85
C ILE A 205 4.13 10.76 -6.13
N MET A 206 5.22 11.52 -6.02
CA MET A 206 6.01 11.95 -7.17
C MET A 206 6.54 10.76 -7.98
N MET A 207 7.09 9.75 -7.31
CA MET A 207 7.51 8.48 -7.93
C MET A 207 6.33 7.78 -8.63
N THR A 208 5.15 7.79 -8.02
CA THR A 208 3.95 7.15 -8.59
C THR A 208 3.50 7.84 -9.89
N VAL A 209 3.56 9.18 -9.95
CA VAL A 209 3.22 9.95 -11.16
C VAL A 209 4.22 9.66 -12.28
N ASP A 210 5.54 9.64 -11.99
CA ASP A 210 6.57 9.30 -12.97
C ASP A 210 6.41 7.87 -13.50
N LEU A 211 6.15 6.90 -12.61
CA LEU A 211 5.91 5.51 -13.01
C LEU A 211 4.68 5.39 -13.91
N ALA A 212 3.62 6.13 -13.63
CA ALA A 212 2.41 6.08 -14.43
C ALA A 212 2.65 6.61 -15.87
N GLU A 213 3.42 7.70 -16.01
CA GLU A 213 3.83 8.24 -17.31
C GLU A 213 4.74 7.24 -18.07
N GLU A 214 5.73 6.64 -17.39
CA GLU A 214 6.65 5.65 -17.97
C GLU A 214 5.96 4.36 -18.41
N LEU A 215 4.90 3.97 -17.69
CA LEU A 215 4.21 2.69 -17.87
C LEU A 215 2.97 2.79 -18.77
N GLU A 216 2.73 3.94 -19.38
CA GLU A 216 1.60 4.11 -20.28
C GLU A 216 1.62 3.07 -21.41
N GLY A 217 0.48 2.43 -21.65
CA GLY A 217 0.33 1.39 -22.68
C GLY A 217 0.93 0.02 -22.35
N THR A 218 1.62 -0.15 -21.21
CA THR A 218 2.24 -1.45 -20.84
C THR A 218 1.31 -2.42 -20.14
N GLY A 219 0.12 -1.97 -19.72
CA GLY A 219 -0.79 -2.77 -18.89
C GLY A 219 -0.45 -2.75 -17.39
N VAL A 220 0.61 -2.05 -16.99
CA VAL A 220 0.95 -1.83 -15.56
C VAL A 220 0.45 -0.46 -15.13
N THR A 221 -0.28 -0.39 -14.02
CA THR A 221 -0.73 0.89 -13.45
C THR A 221 -0.01 1.20 -12.14
N ALA A 222 0.22 2.48 -11.86
CA ALA A 222 0.79 2.96 -10.62
C ALA A 222 -0.11 4.03 -10.00
N ASN A 223 -0.52 3.83 -8.73
CA ASN A 223 -1.37 4.77 -8.01
C ASN A 223 -0.87 4.95 -6.57
N ALA A 224 -1.13 6.11 -5.98
CA ALA A 224 -0.85 6.39 -4.57
C ALA A 224 -2.16 6.53 -3.79
N VAL A 225 -2.17 6.08 -2.52
CA VAL A 225 -3.36 6.13 -1.67
C VAL A 225 -3.02 6.58 -0.25
N HIS A 226 -3.77 7.56 0.27
CA HIS A 226 -3.88 7.81 1.71
C HIS A 226 -5.05 6.98 2.23
N PRO A 227 -4.77 5.93 3.04
CA PRO A 227 -5.79 4.95 3.40
C PRO A 227 -6.83 5.50 4.38
N ALA A 228 -6.39 6.08 5.49
CA ALA A 228 -7.27 6.65 6.52
C ALA A 228 -6.48 7.52 7.49
N VAL A 229 -7.21 8.30 8.30
CA VAL A 229 -6.63 9.21 9.29
C VAL A 229 -6.48 8.49 10.64
N TYR A 230 -5.29 8.54 11.22
CA TYR A 230 -5.03 7.99 12.57
C TYR A 230 -5.59 6.57 12.77
N MET A 231 -5.26 5.64 11.88
CA MET A 231 -5.63 4.23 12.04
C MET A 231 -5.08 3.62 13.33
N ALA A 232 -5.76 2.61 13.87
CA ALA A 232 -5.36 1.87 15.08
C ALA A 232 -4.12 0.98 14.84
N THR A 233 -3.05 1.56 14.30
CA THR A 233 -1.77 0.90 14.00
C THR A 233 -0.71 1.22 15.04
N SER A 234 0.32 0.38 15.14
CA SER A 234 1.51 0.63 15.98
C SER A 234 2.12 2.01 15.72
N MET A 235 2.08 2.52 14.50
CA MET A 235 2.56 3.86 14.15
C MET A 235 1.81 4.98 14.90
N VAL A 236 0.52 4.82 15.16
CA VAL A 236 -0.31 5.79 15.90
C VAL A 236 -0.24 5.54 17.40
N LEU A 237 -0.38 4.28 17.83
CA LEU A 237 -0.44 3.89 19.23
C LEU A 237 0.88 4.14 19.97
N ASN A 238 2.01 3.78 19.39
CA ASN A 238 3.34 3.90 20.02
C ASN A 238 3.79 5.35 20.29
N ARG A 239 3.15 6.32 19.66
CA ARG A 239 3.39 7.75 19.94
C ARG A 239 2.31 8.37 20.84
N GLY A 240 1.43 7.55 21.47
CA GLY A 240 0.33 8.03 22.30
C GLY A 240 -0.81 8.68 21.51
N GLY A 241 -0.92 8.43 20.22
CA GLY A 241 -2.01 8.93 19.39
C GLY A 241 -3.31 8.16 19.66
N THR A 242 -4.43 8.88 19.63
CA THR A 242 -5.76 8.25 19.70
C THR A 242 -6.21 7.83 18.32
N PRO A 243 -6.53 6.55 18.09
CA PRO A 243 -7.07 6.10 16.81
C PRO A 243 -8.43 6.78 16.51
N MET A 244 -8.61 7.13 15.24
CA MET A 244 -9.86 7.70 14.70
C MET A 244 -10.56 6.76 13.73
N THR A 245 -9.82 5.80 13.18
CA THR A 245 -10.31 4.80 12.22
C THR A 245 -9.73 3.44 12.55
N THR A 246 -10.42 2.40 12.13
CA THR A 246 -9.96 1.00 12.24
C THR A 246 -8.93 0.68 11.14
N ILE A 247 -8.27 -0.46 11.28
CA ILE A 247 -7.37 -0.98 10.22
C ILE A 247 -8.19 -1.42 9.01
N ASP A 248 -9.36 -2.02 9.23
CA ASP A 248 -10.31 -2.44 8.21
C ASP A 248 -10.73 -1.26 7.31
N GLU A 249 -11.19 -0.16 7.91
CA GLU A 249 -11.55 1.06 7.18
C GLU A 249 -10.38 1.63 6.37
N GLY A 250 -9.15 1.42 6.83
CA GLY A 250 -7.95 1.83 6.09
C GLY A 250 -7.57 0.87 4.98
N ALA A 251 -7.89 -0.42 5.10
CA ALA A 251 -7.61 -1.42 4.08
C ALA A 251 -8.55 -1.31 2.88
N ASP A 252 -9.81 -0.92 3.08
CA ASP A 252 -10.82 -0.79 2.03
C ASP A 252 -10.34 0.05 0.83
N PRO A 253 -9.87 1.30 0.99
CA PRO A 253 -9.40 2.11 -0.15
C PRO A 253 -8.14 1.55 -0.80
N VAL A 254 -7.26 0.87 -0.06
CA VAL A 254 -6.08 0.21 -0.65
C VAL A 254 -6.54 -0.94 -1.55
N MET A 255 -7.43 -1.79 -1.05
CA MET A 255 -8.00 -2.89 -1.83
C MET A 255 -8.78 -2.37 -3.04
N GLN A 256 -9.55 -1.30 -2.89
CA GLN A 256 -10.27 -0.68 -4.01
C GLN A 256 -9.31 -0.23 -5.13
N VAL A 257 -8.19 0.41 -4.79
CA VAL A 257 -7.19 0.82 -5.79
C VAL A 257 -6.53 -0.39 -6.47
N ILE A 258 -6.30 -1.48 -5.73
CA ILE A 258 -5.75 -2.73 -6.27
C ILE A 258 -6.73 -3.39 -7.24
N THR A 259 -8.01 -3.47 -6.87
CA THR A 259 -9.00 -4.31 -7.57
C THR A 259 -9.81 -3.58 -8.64
N SER A 260 -9.93 -2.25 -8.54
CA SER A 260 -10.76 -1.48 -9.46
C SER A 260 -10.21 -1.47 -10.89
N PRO A 261 -11.01 -1.88 -11.88
CA PRO A 261 -10.61 -1.81 -13.28
C PRO A 261 -10.54 -0.35 -13.80
N ILE A 262 -11.17 0.59 -13.09
CA ILE A 262 -11.27 2.01 -13.48
C ILE A 262 -10.36 2.91 -12.66
N ALA A 263 -9.49 2.37 -11.82
CA ALA A 263 -8.59 3.18 -10.99
C ALA A 263 -7.65 4.08 -11.82
N GLY A 264 -7.42 3.75 -13.09
CA GLY A 264 -6.51 4.49 -13.96
C GLY A 264 -5.06 4.34 -13.51
N SER A 265 -4.21 5.33 -13.85
CA SER A 265 -2.80 5.37 -13.47
C SER A 265 -2.38 6.82 -13.17
N GLY A 266 -1.42 7.00 -12.25
CA GLY A 266 -0.91 8.32 -11.87
C GLY A 266 -1.78 9.09 -10.87
N ASN A 267 -2.78 8.43 -10.28
CA ASN A 267 -3.73 9.06 -9.38
C ASN A 267 -3.24 9.03 -7.93
N TYR A 268 -3.65 10.04 -7.17
CA TYR A 268 -3.59 10.07 -5.72
C TYR A 268 -4.99 10.00 -5.14
N TYR A 269 -5.23 8.95 -4.34
CA TYR A 269 -6.50 8.72 -3.66
C TYR A 269 -6.40 9.15 -2.20
N ARG A 270 -7.36 9.94 -1.74
CA ARG A 270 -7.63 10.18 -0.33
C ARG A 270 -8.81 9.29 0.06
N GLN A 271 -8.51 8.18 0.70
CA GLN A 271 -9.46 7.08 0.84
C GLN A 271 -9.94 6.62 -0.55
N ALA A 272 -11.23 6.65 -0.83
CA ALA A 272 -11.81 6.26 -2.12
C ALA A 272 -11.85 7.39 -3.17
N GLU A 273 -11.56 8.63 -2.77
CA GLU A 273 -11.71 9.82 -3.63
C GLU A 273 -10.40 10.13 -4.37
N ASN A 274 -10.45 10.19 -5.70
CA ASN A 274 -9.33 10.68 -6.51
C ASN A 274 -9.22 12.20 -6.35
N VAL A 275 -8.11 12.66 -5.76
CA VAL A 275 -7.89 14.08 -5.47
C VAL A 275 -6.49 14.52 -5.92
N ARG A 276 -6.29 15.82 -6.03
CA ARG A 276 -4.95 16.34 -6.30
C ARG A 276 -4.08 16.28 -5.04
N ALA A 277 -2.85 15.81 -5.21
CA ALA A 277 -1.79 15.88 -4.21
C ALA A 277 -1.20 17.31 -4.12
N ASN A 278 -0.14 17.48 -3.32
CA ASN A 278 0.68 18.70 -3.30
C ASN A 278 1.14 19.05 -4.73
N ALA A 279 1.16 20.32 -5.07
CA ALA A 279 1.46 20.82 -6.42
C ALA A 279 2.81 20.32 -6.96
N GLN A 280 3.82 20.15 -6.09
CA GLN A 280 5.15 19.67 -6.50
C GLN A 280 5.10 18.24 -7.08
N ALA A 281 4.10 17.42 -6.73
CA ALA A 281 3.93 16.09 -7.32
C ALA A 281 3.71 16.12 -8.84
N TYR A 282 3.22 17.26 -9.35
CA TYR A 282 2.92 17.45 -10.77
C TYR A 282 3.94 18.34 -11.50
N ASP A 283 4.96 18.82 -10.78
CA ASP A 283 6.08 19.55 -11.37
C ASP A 283 7.09 18.57 -11.97
N ALA A 284 7.16 18.51 -13.29
CA ALA A 284 8.06 17.61 -14.01
C ALA A 284 9.54 17.89 -13.73
N GLY A 285 9.91 19.15 -13.43
CA GLY A 285 11.28 19.51 -13.04
C GLY A 285 11.65 18.93 -11.68
N ALA A 286 10.76 19.10 -10.70
CA ALA A 286 10.92 18.53 -9.35
C ALA A 286 10.96 16.99 -9.39
N ARG A 287 10.08 16.35 -10.16
CA ARG A 287 10.08 14.89 -10.31
C ARG A 287 11.40 14.38 -10.91
N ARG A 288 11.90 15.01 -11.97
CA ARG A 288 13.21 14.64 -12.55
C ARG A 288 14.36 14.79 -11.56
N ARG A 289 14.38 15.86 -10.74
CA ARG A 289 15.39 16.04 -9.67
C ARG A 289 15.30 14.91 -8.65
N LEU A 290 14.09 14.57 -8.18
CA LEU A 290 13.88 13.49 -7.22
C LEU A 290 14.30 12.14 -7.80
N HIS A 291 13.93 11.86 -9.05
CA HIS A 291 14.30 10.63 -9.76
C HIS A 291 15.82 10.49 -9.84
N ALA A 292 16.51 11.50 -10.35
CA ALA A 292 17.98 11.50 -10.49
C ALA A 292 18.68 11.28 -9.13
N LEU A 293 18.24 12.01 -8.09
CA LEU A 293 18.75 11.84 -6.72
C LEU A 293 18.49 10.43 -6.20
N SER A 294 17.29 9.88 -6.43
CA SER A 294 16.95 8.53 -5.97
C SER A 294 17.76 7.45 -6.70
N MET A 295 18.01 7.61 -8.00
CA MET A 295 18.92 6.72 -8.76
C MET A 295 20.33 6.74 -8.18
N GLU A 296 20.88 7.94 -7.95
CA GLU A 296 22.21 8.13 -7.35
C GLU A 296 22.32 7.46 -5.97
N LEU A 297 21.42 7.81 -5.03
CA LEU A 297 21.44 7.32 -3.65
C LEU A 297 21.21 5.81 -3.53
N THR A 298 20.46 5.23 -4.46
CA THR A 298 20.20 3.78 -4.47
C THR A 298 21.23 2.98 -5.26
N GLY A 299 22.09 3.65 -6.06
CA GLY A 299 23.09 3.03 -6.93
C GLY A 299 22.46 2.33 -8.14
N LEU A 300 21.27 2.74 -8.55
CA LEU A 300 20.66 2.32 -9.82
C LEU A 300 21.20 3.22 -10.93
N ASN A 301 21.91 2.63 -11.91
CA ASN A 301 22.50 3.33 -13.07
C ASN A 301 21.70 3.04 -14.34
#